data_75caeb2a6d2b2b939742ca37ee1a5396
#
_entry.id   75caeb2a6d2b2b939742ca37ee1a5396
#
_cell.length_a   1.000
_cell.length_b   1.000
_cell.length_c   1.000
_cell.angle_alpha   90.00
_cell.angle_beta   90.00
_cell.angle_gamma   90.00
#
_symmetry.space_group_name_H-M   'P 1'
#
loop_
_entity.id
_entity.type
_entity.pdbx_description
1 polymer ?
#
loop_
_entity_poly.entity_id
_entity_poly.type
_entity_poly.pdbx_seq_one_letter_code
_entity_poly.pdbx_strand_id
1 'polypeptide(L)'
;KVQWKFNLDAGLGTFGFNNSLYANAHPDPSGNLSDNWVEGFAKPALSATYGLKKGELYGAISAVGERTYAAPPPLVGEEASSYQVEDLYLGWRSGTALDLGENALDFTVGRTQYKIGTGFLLWDGGGEGGSRGGYWSGARKAWQFATVARFKPKRHTFEGFYLDRDEVPESETGTRLFGGNYEYAFNESNTVGATYLNFQSDSLPVRDGMSVYNLRAYVAPFRRVPDISLGAEFAREENSDLIGSTAWMVQGAYHFSKAKWAPKVSYRYAFFEGDDPSTAKSEAFDPLLPGFSDWGSWWQGEIAGEYFLSNSNLISHQVRVHVTPSESLGAGLIGYVFKADQPATFAPGVTSDAIATELDAYADWQVNSNFLASFVAAFAHPQDAAEQGFGRTDDFTYGMIYVTYSY
;
A
#
# COMPACT_ATOMS: atom_id res chain seq x y z
N LYS A 1 33.37 16.94 -4.16
CA LYS A 1 33.73 15.50 -3.95
C LYS A 1 32.45 14.70 -4.02
N VAL A 2 32.50 13.48 -4.56
CA VAL A 2 31.40 12.52 -4.50
C VAL A 2 31.32 11.99 -3.07
N GLN A 3 30.11 11.95 -2.50
CA GLN A 3 29.81 11.26 -1.24
C GLN A 3 29.09 9.96 -1.59
N TRP A 4 29.58 8.87 -1.08
CA TRP A 4 29.03 7.53 -1.28
C TRP A 4 28.38 7.03 0.01
N LYS A 5 27.26 6.33 -0.11
CA LYS A 5 26.64 5.63 1.00
C LYS A 5 26.24 4.23 0.53
N PHE A 6 26.68 3.22 1.28
CA PHE A 6 26.19 1.85 1.15
C PHE A 6 25.04 1.64 2.12
N ASN A 7 23.99 0.95 1.68
CA ASN A 7 22.89 0.47 2.50
C ASN A 7 22.65 -1.01 2.19
N LEU A 8 22.15 -1.73 3.18
CA LEU A 8 21.70 -3.11 3.02
C LEU A 8 20.39 -3.27 3.79
N ASP A 9 19.31 -3.55 3.07
CA ASP A 9 18.05 -3.97 3.67
C ASP A 9 17.89 -5.48 3.44
N ALA A 10 17.43 -6.19 4.46
CA ALA A 10 17.13 -7.62 4.38
C ALA A 10 15.93 -7.93 5.27
N GLY A 11 15.19 -8.96 4.91
CA GLY A 11 14.05 -9.44 5.68
C GLY A 11 13.94 -10.95 5.63
N LEU A 12 13.41 -11.54 6.70
CA LEU A 12 13.08 -12.94 6.79
C LEU A 12 11.82 -13.10 7.64
N GLY A 13 10.83 -13.80 7.09
CA GLY A 13 9.57 -14.05 7.79
C GLY A 13 9.10 -15.48 7.66
N THR A 14 8.35 -15.91 8.65
CA THR A 14 7.54 -17.13 8.62
C THR A 14 6.10 -16.77 8.82
N PHE A 15 5.24 -17.39 8.05
CA PHE A 15 3.82 -17.10 7.92
C PHE A 15 3.04 -18.39 7.99
N GLY A 16 1.80 -18.32 8.48
CA GLY A 16 0.93 -19.48 8.49
C GLY A 16 -0.52 -19.10 8.67
N PHE A 17 -1.41 -19.86 8.05
CA PHE A 17 -2.86 -19.70 8.22
C PHE A 17 -3.59 -21.06 8.33
N ASN A 18 -4.78 -21.02 8.89
CA ASN A 18 -5.71 -22.14 8.94
C ASN A 18 -7.09 -21.72 8.44
N ASN A 19 -7.82 -22.67 7.86
CA ASN A 19 -9.19 -22.52 7.37
C ASN A 19 -9.34 -21.41 6.34
N SER A 20 -8.42 -21.33 5.37
CA SER A 20 -8.44 -20.30 4.34
C SER A 20 -9.75 -20.29 3.56
N LEU A 21 -10.47 -19.17 3.58
CA LEU A 21 -11.63 -18.94 2.72
C LEU A 21 -11.26 -18.95 1.24
N TYR A 22 -10.06 -18.48 0.96
CA TYR A 22 -9.49 -18.38 -0.35
C TYR A 22 -9.28 -19.73 -1.03
N ALA A 23 -9.01 -20.79 -0.28
CA ALA A 23 -8.86 -22.14 -0.82
C ALA A 23 -10.12 -22.69 -1.52
N ASN A 24 -11.28 -22.08 -1.30
CA ASN A 24 -12.50 -22.46 -2.04
C ASN A 24 -12.58 -21.83 -3.43
N ALA A 25 -12.10 -20.61 -3.59
CA ALA A 25 -12.01 -19.97 -4.89
C ALA A 25 -10.92 -20.63 -5.77
N HIS A 26 -9.91 -21.17 -5.11
CA HIS A 26 -8.76 -21.83 -5.72
C HIS A 26 -8.40 -23.08 -4.91
N PRO A 27 -9.17 -24.16 -5.01
CA PRO A 27 -8.96 -25.33 -4.17
C PRO A 27 -7.58 -25.93 -4.43
N ASP A 28 -6.80 -26.08 -3.36
CA ASP A 28 -5.68 -27.00 -3.38
C ASP A 28 -6.23 -28.38 -3.80
N PRO A 29 -5.58 -29.05 -4.79
CA PRO A 29 -6.00 -30.39 -5.19
C PRO A 29 -6.03 -31.42 -4.05
N SER A 30 -5.28 -31.20 -2.98
CA SER A 30 -5.31 -32.00 -1.76
C SER A 30 -6.47 -31.67 -0.82
N GLY A 31 -7.20 -30.57 -1.04
CA GLY A 31 -8.24 -30.05 -0.14
C GLY A 31 -7.68 -29.44 1.15
N ASN A 32 -6.39 -29.15 1.21
CA ASN A 32 -5.76 -28.54 2.37
C ASN A 32 -6.15 -27.06 2.47
N LEU A 33 -6.59 -26.64 3.65
CA LEU A 33 -7.04 -25.28 3.97
C LEU A 33 -6.06 -24.54 4.88
N SER A 34 -4.95 -25.19 5.22
CA SER A 34 -3.94 -24.66 6.15
C SER A 34 -2.58 -24.76 5.52
N ASP A 35 -1.76 -23.72 5.64
CA ASP A 35 -0.41 -23.71 5.11
C ASP A 35 0.54 -22.89 5.94
N ASN A 36 1.84 -23.13 5.76
CA ASN A 36 2.93 -22.38 6.35
C ASN A 36 4.02 -22.17 5.29
N TRP A 37 4.56 -20.96 5.22
CA TRP A 37 5.64 -20.64 4.30
C TRP A 37 6.69 -19.72 4.93
N VAL A 38 7.79 -19.56 4.25
CA VAL A 38 8.90 -18.70 4.64
C VAL A 38 9.28 -17.81 3.46
N GLU A 39 9.47 -16.53 3.71
CA GLU A 39 9.97 -15.60 2.73
C GLU A 39 11.17 -14.84 3.25
N GLY A 40 12.07 -14.51 2.35
CA GLY A 40 13.19 -13.66 2.67
C GLY A 40 13.68 -12.87 1.47
N PHE A 41 14.26 -11.71 1.76
CA PHE A 41 14.90 -10.88 0.75
C PHE A 41 16.22 -10.27 1.26
N ALA A 42 17.06 -9.84 0.30
CA ALA A 42 18.21 -8.99 0.54
C ALA A 42 18.31 -7.93 -0.56
N LYS A 43 18.47 -6.67 -0.17
CA LYS A 43 18.55 -5.50 -1.07
C LYS A 43 19.78 -4.65 -0.75
N PRO A 44 20.99 -4.99 -1.27
CA PRO A 44 22.14 -4.10 -1.24
C PRO A 44 21.93 -2.89 -2.15
N ALA A 45 22.33 -1.72 -1.69
CA ALA A 45 22.22 -0.46 -2.41
C ALA A 45 23.46 0.41 -2.26
N LEU A 46 23.82 1.11 -3.33
CA LEU A 46 24.87 2.13 -3.34
C LEU A 46 24.27 3.43 -3.85
N SER A 47 24.33 4.48 -3.04
CA SER A 47 23.92 5.81 -3.44
C SER A 47 25.10 6.77 -3.47
N ALA A 48 24.99 7.83 -4.27
CA ALA A 48 25.99 8.85 -4.40
C ALA A 48 25.37 10.25 -4.52
N THR A 49 26.05 11.26 -3.96
CA THR A 49 25.76 12.67 -4.18
C THR A 49 27.00 13.42 -4.62
N TYR A 50 26.83 14.38 -5.53
CA TYR A 50 27.88 15.24 -6.03
C TYR A 50 27.43 16.69 -6.04
N GLY A 51 28.02 17.51 -5.16
CA GLY A 51 27.74 18.95 -5.09
C GLY A 51 28.23 19.70 -6.31
N LEU A 52 27.36 20.49 -6.91
CA LEU A 52 27.62 21.46 -8.00
C LEU A 52 27.71 22.87 -7.44
N LYS A 53 28.12 23.86 -8.27
CA LYS A 53 28.04 25.29 -7.91
C LYS A 53 26.61 25.75 -7.63
N LYS A 54 25.63 25.11 -8.29
CA LYS A 54 24.19 25.36 -8.09
C LYS A 54 23.50 24.01 -7.98
N GLY A 55 23.13 23.61 -6.75
CA GLY A 55 22.48 22.34 -6.46
C GLY A 55 23.43 21.15 -6.40
N GLU A 56 22.89 19.96 -6.53
CA GLU A 56 23.64 18.71 -6.50
C GLU A 56 23.03 17.65 -7.42
N LEU A 57 23.88 16.79 -7.94
CA LEU A 57 23.48 15.52 -8.56
C LEU A 57 23.40 14.44 -7.50
N TYR A 58 22.44 13.55 -7.61
CA TYR A 58 22.31 12.39 -6.76
C TYR A 58 21.81 11.17 -7.56
N GLY A 59 22.02 9.98 -7.05
CA GLY A 59 21.54 8.77 -7.68
C GLY A 59 21.79 7.55 -6.81
N ALA A 60 21.17 6.45 -7.19
CA ALA A 60 21.39 5.17 -6.53
C ALA A 60 21.27 4.00 -7.51
N ILE A 61 21.89 2.91 -7.14
CA ILE A 61 21.72 1.60 -7.71
C ILE A 61 21.49 0.62 -6.57
N SER A 62 20.46 -0.24 -6.70
CA SER A 62 20.25 -1.38 -5.82
C SER A 62 19.82 -2.61 -6.61
N ALA A 63 20.03 -3.78 -6.03
CA ALA A 63 19.47 -5.02 -6.51
C ALA A 63 18.68 -5.66 -5.37
N VAL A 64 17.66 -6.42 -5.70
CA VAL A 64 16.89 -7.20 -4.74
C VAL A 64 16.91 -8.68 -5.14
N GLY A 65 17.23 -9.53 -4.19
CA GLY A 65 17.05 -10.97 -4.29
C GLY A 65 15.96 -11.40 -3.31
N GLU A 66 14.98 -12.14 -3.81
CA GLU A 66 13.83 -12.61 -3.02
C GLU A 66 13.67 -14.11 -3.19
N ARG A 67 13.16 -14.74 -2.14
CA ARG A 67 12.80 -16.16 -2.21
C ARG A 67 11.61 -16.47 -1.29
N THR A 68 10.68 -17.23 -1.83
CA THR A 68 9.55 -17.83 -1.10
C THR A 68 9.72 -19.35 -1.10
N TYR A 69 9.63 -19.97 0.06
CA TYR A 69 9.69 -21.41 0.28
C TYR A 69 8.33 -21.90 0.73
N ALA A 70 7.88 -23.03 0.17
CA ALA A 70 6.60 -23.64 0.51
C ALA A 70 5.45 -22.65 0.38
N ALA A 71 5.36 -21.98 -0.78
CA ALA A 71 4.38 -20.94 -1.02
C ALA A 71 2.94 -21.41 -0.76
N PRO A 72 2.09 -20.56 -0.17
CA PRO A 72 0.74 -20.94 0.17
C PRO A 72 -0.10 -21.22 -1.08
N PRO A 73 -0.86 -22.30 -1.12
CA PRO A 73 -1.91 -22.45 -2.13
C PRO A 73 -2.97 -21.35 -1.93
N PRO A 74 -3.55 -20.87 -2.98
CA PRO A 74 -3.38 -21.15 -4.38
C PRO A 74 -2.49 -20.11 -5.07
N LEU A 75 -1.83 -19.26 -4.30
CA LEU A 75 -1.05 -18.15 -4.83
C LEU A 75 0.10 -18.66 -5.69
N VAL A 76 0.67 -19.81 -5.33
CA VAL A 76 1.69 -20.49 -6.15
C VAL A 76 1.78 -21.95 -5.77
N GLY A 77 1.81 -22.81 -6.74
CA GLY A 77 2.13 -24.23 -6.55
C GLY A 77 3.62 -24.54 -6.41
N GLU A 78 4.52 -23.54 -6.45
CA GLU A 78 5.97 -23.77 -6.53
C GLU A 78 6.76 -22.72 -5.75
N GLU A 79 7.95 -23.12 -5.26
CA GLU A 79 8.93 -22.21 -4.69
C GLU A 79 9.39 -21.22 -5.75
N ALA A 80 9.37 -19.94 -5.43
CA ALA A 80 9.78 -18.88 -6.35
C ALA A 80 10.99 -18.13 -5.82
N SER A 81 11.86 -17.72 -6.73
CA SER A 81 12.98 -16.85 -6.41
C SER A 81 13.31 -15.92 -7.56
N SER A 82 13.63 -14.69 -7.25
CA SER A 82 14.01 -13.69 -8.24
C SER A 82 15.27 -12.92 -7.84
N TYR A 83 15.93 -12.37 -8.85
CA TYR A 83 17.08 -11.49 -8.71
C TYR A 83 16.97 -10.37 -9.72
N GLN A 84 16.79 -9.12 -9.27
CA GLN A 84 16.55 -8.01 -10.18
C GLN A 84 17.16 -6.69 -9.67
N VAL A 85 17.38 -5.75 -10.60
CA VAL A 85 17.67 -4.36 -10.24
C VAL A 85 16.39 -3.76 -9.66
N GLU A 86 16.50 -3.13 -8.49
CA GLU A 86 15.37 -2.47 -7.84
C GLU A 86 15.44 -0.96 -8.02
N ASP A 87 16.52 -0.32 -7.63
CA ASP A 87 16.74 1.10 -7.89
C ASP A 87 17.84 1.29 -8.93
N LEU A 88 17.62 2.18 -9.90
CA LEU A 88 18.60 2.65 -10.87
C LEU A 88 18.17 4.02 -11.38
N TYR A 89 18.53 5.07 -10.69
CA TYR A 89 18.10 6.43 -11.03
C TYR A 89 19.20 7.47 -10.85
N LEU A 90 19.00 8.59 -11.54
CA LEU A 90 19.76 9.80 -11.42
C LEU A 90 18.81 10.97 -11.18
N GLY A 91 19.22 11.91 -10.34
CA GLY A 91 18.47 13.13 -10.08
C GLY A 91 19.36 14.36 -9.94
N TRP A 92 18.72 15.50 -10.02
CA TRP A 92 19.32 16.82 -9.71
C TRP A 92 18.36 17.60 -8.83
N ARG A 93 18.89 18.24 -7.80
CA ARG A 93 18.14 19.16 -6.92
C ARG A 93 18.87 20.49 -6.75
N SER A 94 18.09 21.55 -6.59
CA SER A 94 18.62 22.93 -6.61
C SER A 94 19.44 23.31 -5.38
N GLY A 95 19.44 22.55 -4.31
CA GLY A 95 20.03 22.96 -3.04
C GLY A 95 19.44 24.29 -2.57
N THR A 96 20.28 25.19 -2.13
CA THR A 96 19.91 26.57 -1.73
C THR A 96 20.10 27.60 -2.85
N ALA A 97 20.33 27.17 -4.10
CA ALA A 97 20.65 28.07 -5.22
C ALA A 97 19.47 28.97 -5.65
N LEU A 98 18.26 28.68 -5.20
CA LEU A 98 17.06 29.47 -5.41
C LEU A 98 16.59 30.03 -4.07
N ASP A 99 16.20 31.30 -4.01
CA ASP A 99 15.65 31.93 -2.80
C ASP A 99 14.17 31.48 -2.52
N LEU A 100 13.86 30.24 -2.85
CA LEU A 100 12.51 29.63 -2.74
C LEU A 100 12.42 28.54 -1.66
N GLY A 101 13.55 28.22 -1.03
CA GLY A 101 13.71 27.12 -0.09
C GLY A 101 14.76 26.11 -0.53
N GLU A 102 15.23 25.28 0.38
CA GLU A 102 16.17 24.20 0.08
C GLU A 102 15.50 23.16 -0.84
N ASN A 103 16.22 22.77 -1.91
CA ASN A 103 15.74 21.81 -2.90
C ASN A 103 14.37 22.18 -3.49
N ALA A 104 14.14 23.49 -3.73
CA ALA A 104 12.88 23.97 -4.31
C ALA A 104 12.58 23.38 -5.70
N LEU A 105 13.61 23.02 -6.45
CA LEU A 105 13.50 22.20 -7.67
C LEU A 105 14.20 20.85 -7.46
N ASP A 106 13.54 19.78 -7.90
CA ASP A 106 14.07 18.41 -7.85
C ASP A 106 13.57 17.63 -9.07
N PHE A 107 14.48 16.99 -9.79
CA PHE A 107 14.20 16.15 -10.95
C PHE A 107 14.83 14.79 -10.76
N THR A 108 14.05 13.73 -10.96
CA THR A 108 14.51 12.35 -10.86
C THR A 108 14.10 11.59 -12.11
N VAL A 109 14.99 10.76 -12.64
CA VAL A 109 14.71 9.88 -13.78
C VAL A 109 15.34 8.52 -13.56
N GLY A 110 14.63 7.47 -13.93
CA GLY A 110 15.07 6.08 -13.87
C GLY A 110 14.15 5.20 -13.03
N ARG A 111 14.66 4.05 -12.63
CA ARG A 111 13.95 3.08 -11.80
C ARG A 111 14.00 3.53 -10.34
N THR A 112 12.88 3.96 -9.77
CA THR A 112 12.81 4.53 -8.41
C THR A 112 11.41 4.43 -7.83
N GLN A 113 11.31 4.57 -6.53
CA GLN A 113 10.04 4.61 -5.82
C GLN A 113 9.36 5.98 -5.99
N TYR A 114 8.04 5.97 -6.06
CA TYR A 114 7.22 7.18 -6.04
C TYR A 114 5.86 6.88 -5.39
N LYS A 115 5.44 7.77 -4.50
CA LYS A 115 4.20 7.65 -3.73
C LYS A 115 3.49 8.99 -3.68
N ILE A 116 2.16 8.98 -3.66
CA ILE A 116 1.32 10.17 -3.47
C ILE A 116 0.59 10.09 -2.13
N GLY A 117 0.73 11.13 -1.31
CA GLY A 117 0.01 11.27 -0.05
C GLY A 117 0.20 10.05 0.87
N THR A 118 -0.90 9.45 1.32
CA THR A 118 -0.91 8.23 2.15
C THR A 118 -0.73 6.95 1.36
N GLY A 119 -0.67 7.02 0.03
CA GLY A 119 -0.70 5.84 -0.83
C GLY A 119 -2.11 5.30 -1.10
N PHE A 120 -3.13 6.13 -0.95
CA PHE A 120 -4.51 5.74 -1.27
C PHE A 120 -4.66 5.24 -2.70
N LEU A 121 -4.05 5.94 -3.66
CA LEU A 121 -4.08 5.61 -5.08
C LEU A 121 -2.77 5.01 -5.59
N LEU A 122 -1.64 5.62 -5.23
CA LEU A 122 -0.32 5.25 -5.74
C LEU A 122 0.70 5.16 -4.62
N TRP A 123 1.30 4.00 -4.49
CA TRP A 123 2.49 3.76 -3.69
C TRP A 123 3.45 2.80 -4.39
N ASP A 124 2.95 1.64 -4.80
CA ASP A 124 3.77 0.52 -5.25
C ASP A 124 3.83 0.45 -6.77
N GLY A 125 5.04 0.64 -7.30
CA GLY A 125 5.33 0.43 -8.72
C GLY A 125 5.80 -0.97 -9.05
N GLY A 126 6.28 -1.73 -8.05
CA GLY A 126 6.80 -3.09 -8.19
C GLY A 126 5.71 -4.14 -8.01
N GLY A 127 5.66 -5.13 -8.89
CA GLY A 127 4.84 -6.33 -8.74
C GLY A 127 5.63 -7.44 -8.06
N GLU A 128 4.98 -8.17 -7.16
CA GLU A 128 5.50 -9.28 -6.37
C GLU A 128 4.64 -10.52 -6.53
N GLY A 129 5.09 -11.66 -5.99
CA GLY A 129 4.42 -12.93 -6.18
C GLY A 129 4.74 -13.58 -7.54
N GLY A 130 3.95 -14.57 -7.94
CA GLY A 130 4.16 -15.36 -9.15
C GLY A 130 5.58 -15.94 -9.22
N SER A 131 6.22 -15.86 -10.38
CA SER A 131 7.60 -16.31 -10.60
C SER A 131 8.66 -15.51 -9.84
N ARG A 132 8.29 -14.35 -9.26
CA ARG A 132 9.23 -13.52 -8.50
C ARG A 132 9.37 -13.95 -7.04
N GLY A 133 8.33 -14.52 -6.44
CA GLY A 133 8.24 -14.73 -4.99
C GLY A 133 7.98 -13.44 -4.23
N GLY A 134 8.16 -13.47 -2.91
CA GLY A 134 8.02 -12.27 -2.08
C GLY A 134 6.56 -11.82 -1.89
N TYR A 135 5.62 -12.75 -1.79
CA TYR A 135 4.18 -12.45 -1.70
C TYR A 135 3.83 -11.49 -0.58
N TRP A 136 4.46 -11.63 0.56
CA TRP A 136 4.23 -10.78 1.72
C TRP A 136 5.40 -9.83 1.99
N SER A 137 6.63 -10.25 1.73
CA SER A 137 7.82 -9.47 2.10
C SER A 137 7.93 -8.11 1.42
N GLY A 138 7.32 -7.96 0.25
CA GLY A 138 7.07 -6.68 -0.40
C GLY A 138 8.32 -5.82 -0.60
N ALA A 139 9.47 -6.40 -0.98
CA ALA A 139 10.73 -5.66 -1.06
C ALA A 139 10.88 -4.83 -2.35
N ARG A 140 10.03 -5.08 -3.34
CA ARG A 140 10.03 -4.42 -4.65
C ARG A 140 8.95 -3.34 -4.68
N LYS A 141 9.37 -2.08 -4.75
CA LYS A 141 8.47 -0.92 -4.74
C LYS A 141 8.77 0.08 -5.85
N ALA A 142 9.90 -0.10 -6.53
CA ALA A 142 10.31 0.82 -7.56
C ALA A 142 9.50 0.63 -8.85
N TRP A 143 9.10 1.74 -9.43
CA TRP A 143 8.59 1.79 -10.80
C TRP A 143 9.67 1.34 -11.77
N GLN A 144 9.32 0.57 -12.79
CA GLN A 144 10.25 0.12 -13.82
C GLN A 144 10.96 1.30 -14.49
N PHE A 145 10.19 2.37 -14.71
CA PHE A 145 10.73 3.67 -15.13
C PHE A 145 9.88 4.79 -14.56
N ALA A 146 10.52 5.80 -14.03
CA ALA A 146 9.87 7.00 -13.52
C ALA A 146 10.61 8.25 -14.00
N THR A 147 9.86 9.28 -14.32
CA THR A 147 10.36 10.67 -14.44
C THR A 147 9.51 11.52 -13.52
N VAL A 148 10.14 12.20 -12.57
CA VAL A 148 9.44 13.03 -11.58
C VAL A 148 10.10 14.40 -11.53
N ALA A 149 9.30 15.44 -11.73
CA ALA A 149 9.68 16.83 -11.57
C ALA A 149 8.93 17.43 -10.39
N ARG A 150 9.64 18.00 -9.43
CA ARG A 150 9.07 18.63 -8.23
C ARG A 150 9.45 20.08 -8.15
N PHE A 151 8.47 20.93 -7.83
CA PHE A 151 8.66 22.33 -7.49
C PHE A 151 8.04 22.61 -6.13
N LYS A 152 8.89 22.97 -5.15
CA LYS A 152 8.51 23.10 -3.72
C LYS A 152 8.78 24.50 -3.18
N PRO A 153 8.05 25.54 -3.64
CA PRO A 153 8.21 26.89 -3.11
C PRO A 153 7.51 27.02 -1.75
N LYS A 154 8.29 27.14 -0.67
CA LYS A 154 7.77 27.35 0.70
C LYS A 154 6.84 26.22 1.15
N ARG A 155 5.52 26.49 1.16
CA ARG A 155 4.47 25.59 1.66
C ARG A 155 3.75 24.81 0.55
N HIS A 156 4.10 25.07 -0.69
CA HIS A 156 3.51 24.45 -1.87
C HIS A 156 4.42 23.32 -2.37
N THR A 157 3.82 22.24 -2.82
CA THR A 157 4.49 21.20 -3.60
C THR A 157 3.70 20.97 -4.87
N PHE A 158 4.36 21.13 -6.00
CA PHE A 158 3.84 20.78 -7.32
C PHE A 158 4.70 19.66 -7.86
N GLU A 159 4.08 18.59 -8.35
CA GLU A 159 4.76 17.48 -8.97
C GLU A 159 4.13 17.16 -10.32
N GLY A 160 4.98 16.89 -11.30
CA GLY A 160 4.58 16.28 -12.56
C GLY A 160 5.38 15.00 -12.77
N PHE A 161 4.76 13.94 -13.24
CA PHE A 161 5.40 12.64 -13.33
C PHE A 161 4.89 11.80 -14.50
N TYR A 162 5.75 10.91 -14.94
CA TYR A 162 5.45 9.75 -15.76
C TYR A 162 5.99 8.52 -15.04
N LEU A 163 5.17 7.46 -14.95
CA LEU A 163 5.48 6.23 -14.23
C LEU A 163 5.12 5.03 -15.10
N ASP A 164 6.02 4.07 -15.19
CA ASP A 164 5.85 2.79 -15.86
C ASP A 164 5.96 1.68 -14.81
N ARG A 165 4.93 0.84 -14.69
CA ARG A 165 4.85 -0.18 -13.64
C ARG A 165 5.81 -1.33 -13.90
N ASP A 166 6.42 -1.88 -12.86
CA ASP A 166 7.21 -3.10 -12.91
C ASP A 166 6.31 -4.32 -12.60
N GLU A 167 5.56 -4.75 -13.57
CA GLU A 167 4.58 -5.83 -13.43
C GLU A 167 5.25 -7.20 -13.37
N VAL A 168 4.58 -8.15 -12.72
CA VAL A 168 4.99 -9.58 -12.79
C VAL A 168 4.77 -10.09 -14.20
N PRO A 169 5.74 -10.80 -14.83
CA PRO A 169 5.66 -11.18 -16.24
C PRO A 169 4.39 -11.94 -16.62
N GLU A 170 3.86 -12.76 -15.72
CA GLU A 170 2.66 -13.57 -15.96
C GLU A 170 1.36 -12.75 -15.99
N SER A 171 1.39 -11.54 -15.45
CA SER A 171 0.24 -10.63 -15.37
C SER A 171 0.57 -9.24 -15.92
N GLU A 172 1.51 -9.16 -16.86
CA GLU A 172 1.89 -7.91 -17.49
C GLU A 172 0.73 -7.32 -18.31
N THR A 173 0.36 -6.10 -17.99
CA THR A 173 -0.73 -5.36 -18.62
C THR A 173 -0.24 -4.13 -19.39
N GLY A 174 1.05 -3.79 -19.29
CA GLY A 174 1.64 -2.59 -19.83
C GLY A 174 1.10 -1.32 -19.18
N THR A 175 0.83 -1.37 -17.87
CA THR A 175 0.27 -0.23 -17.12
C THR A 175 1.30 0.88 -16.98
N ARG A 176 0.97 2.04 -17.54
CA ARG A 176 1.74 3.29 -17.49
C ARG A 176 0.81 4.43 -17.10
N LEU A 177 1.36 5.46 -16.49
CA LEU A 177 0.56 6.63 -16.15
C LEU A 177 1.40 7.91 -16.16
N PHE A 178 0.73 9.02 -16.40
CA PHE A 178 1.26 10.35 -16.17
C PHE A 178 0.28 11.16 -15.33
N GLY A 179 0.80 12.16 -14.63
CA GLY A 179 -0.07 12.95 -13.77
C GLY A 179 0.60 14.16 -13.17
N GLY A 180 -0.20 14.84 -12.37
CA GLY A 180 0.23 15.99 -11.57
C GLY A 180 -0.34 15.89 -10.17
N ASN A 181 0.46 16.29 -9.20
CA ASN A 181 0.10 16.37 -7.79
C ASN A 181 0.36 17.77 -7.26
N TYR A 182 -0.56 18.29 -6.48
CA TYR A 182 -0.40 19.54 -5.75
C TYR A 182 -0.70 19.31 -4.28
N GLU A 183 0.16 19.85 -3.41
CA GLU A 183 -0.05 19.87 -1.97
C GLU A 183 0.22 21.28 -1.40
N TYR A 184 -0.57 21.65 -0.42
CA TYR A 184 -0.36 22.82 0.40
C TYR A 184 -0.28 22.44 1.88
N ALA A 185 0.86 22.71 2.50
CA ALA A 185 1.09 22.49 3.92
C ALA A 185 0.84 23.78 4.70
N PHE A 186 -0.27 23.88 5.42
CA PHE A 186 -0.51 25.00 6.35
C PHE A 186 0.54 25.00 7.48
N ASN A 187 0.92 23.81 7.94
CA ASN A 187 1.98 23.50 8.88
C ASN A 187 2.30 22.00 8.77
N GLU A 188 3.14 21.46 9.65
CA GLU A 188 3.57 20.06 9.65
C GLU A 188 2.43 19.04 9.81
N SER A 189 1.32 19.44 10.45
CA SER A 189 0.18 18.54 10.75
C SER A 189 -1.06 18.79 9.87
N ASN A 190 -1.03 19.82 9.02
CA ASN A 190 -2.21 20.24 8.25
C ASN A 190 -1.85 20.37 6.78
N THR A 191 -2.34 19.45 5.97
CA THR A 191 -2.11 19.42 4.53
C THR A 191 -3.42 19.25 3.77
N VAL A 192 -3.48 19.85 2.59
CA VAL A 192 -4.51 19.57 1.59
C VAL A 192 -3.83 19.30 0.27
N GLY A 193 -4.42 18.44 -0.55
CA GLY A 193 -3.83 18.08 -1.83
C GLY A 193 -4.87 17.72 -2.88
N ALA A 194 -4.45 17.82 -4.13
CA ALA A 194 -5.21 17.40 -5.30
C ALA A 194 -4.28 16.68 -6.27
N THR A 195 -4.78 15.61 -6.90
CA THR A 195 -4.02 14.83 -7.88
C THR A 195 -4.88 14.57 -9.11
N TYR A 196 -4.25 14.60 -10.27
CA TYR A 196 -4.77 14.10 -11.52
C TYR A 196 -3.86 13.03 -12.07
N LEU A 197 -4.44 11.90 -12.49
CA LEU A 197 -3.75 10.79 -13.15
C LEU A 197 -4.45 10.48 -14.47
N ASN A 198 -3.66 10.07 -15.46
CA ASN A 198 -4.18 9.42 -16.66
C ASN A 198 -3.41 8.13 -16.91
N PHE A 199 -4.13 7.04 -16.99
CA PHE A 199 -3.60 5.70 -17.18
C PHE A 199 -3.58 5.32 -18.65
N GLN A 200 -2.61 4.48 -19.00
CA GLN A 200 -2.51 3.77 -20.27
C GLN A 200 -2.26 2.29 -19.96
N SER A 201 -2.82 1.40 -20.78
CA SER A 201 -2.61 -0.03 -20.67
C SER A 201 -2.67 -0.70 -22.04
N ASP A 202 -1.82 -1.68 -22.24
CA ASP A 202 -1.76 -2.41 -23.53
C ASP A 202 -2.84 -3.51 -23.59
N SER A 203 -3.35 -3.99 -22.43
CA SER A 203 -4.29 -5.12 -22.39
C SER A 203 -5.54 -4.92 -21.53
N LEU A 204 -5.62 -3.82 -20.74
CA LEU A 204 -6.79 -3.50 -19.92
C LEU A 204 -7.57 -2.30 -20.49
N PRO A 205 -8.61 -2.54 -21.30
CA PRO A 205 -9.36 -1.46 -21.96
C PRO A 205 -9.97 -0.44 -20.98
N VAL A 206 -10.36 -0.89 -19.79
CA VAL A 206 -10.93 -0.01 -18.75
C VAL A 206 -9.88 0.99 -18.25
N ARG A 207 -8.61 0.57 -18.11
CA ARG A 207 -7.50 1.45 -17.70
C ARG A 207 -6.96 2.31 -18.82
N ASP A 208 -7.01 1.84 -20.07
CA ASP A 208 -6.44 2.59 -21.19
C ASP A 208 -7.24 3.86 -21.48
N GLY A 209 -6.64 5.02 -21.21
CA GLY A 209 -7.27 6.33 -21.26
C GLY A 209 -8.01 6.75 -19.99
N MET A 210 -8.02 5.95 -18.94
CA MET A 210 -8.70 6.29 -17.68
C MET A 210 -8.09 7.51 -17.01
N SER A 211 -8.94 8.46 -16.64
CA SER A 211 -8.60 9.64 -15.85
C SER A 211 -9.02 9.46 -14.40
N VAL A 212 -8.16 9.83 -13.46
CA VAL A 212 -8.44 9.77 -12.04
C VAL A 212 -8.23 11.14 -11.40
N TYR A 213 -9.21 11.59 -10.66
CA TYR A 213 -9.20 12.85 -9.89
C TYR A 213 -9.21 12.53 -8.41
N ASN A 214 -8.30 13.14 -7.64
CA ASN A 214 -8.24 12.91 -6.20
C ASN A 214 -8.15 14.23 -5.45
N LEU A 215 -8.84 14.28 -4.32
CA LEU A 215 -8.76 15.37 -3.34
C LEU A 215 -8.51 14.76 -1.97
N ARG A 216 -7.63 15.40 -1.17
CA ARG A 216 -7.29 14.92 0.17
C ARG A 216 -7.06 16.06 1.15
N ALA A 217 -7.38 15.80 2.41
CA ALA A 217 -7.10 16.70 3.52
C ALA A 217 -6.75 15.91 4.78
N TYR A 218 -5.67 16.31 5.45
CA TYR A 218 -5.24 15.76 6.74
C TYR A 218 -4.97 16.94 7.67
N VAL A 219 -5.66 16.99 8.80
CA VAL A 219 -5.64 18.17 9.66
C VAL A 219 -5.67 17.82 11.15
N ALA A 220 -5.00 18.62 11.98
CA ALA A 220 -5.20 18.71 13.40
C ALA A 220 -5.98 20.02 13.69
N PRO A 221 -7.34 19.99 13.65
CA PRO A 221 -8.15 21.21 13.53
C PRO A 221 -8.18 22.06 14.77
N PHE A 222 -7.89 21.48 15.94
CA PHE A 222 -8.03 22.14 17.22
C PHE A 222 -6.69 22.49 17.85
N ARG A 223 -6.24 23.75 17.74
CA ARG A 223 -4.97 24.21 18.34
C ARG A 223 -4.87 23.94 19.85
N ARG A 224 -5.99 23.90 20.56
CA ARG A 224 -6.03 23.63 22.02
C ARG A 224 -6.05 22.16 22.36
N VAL A 225 -6.33 21.29 21.40
CA VAL A 225 -6.36 19.84 21.53
C VAL A 225 -5.61 19.24 20.33
N PRO A 226 -4.27 19.38 20.30
CA PRO A 226 -3.45 18.92 19.18
C PRO A 226 -3.47 17.40 19.01
N ASP A 227 -3.93 16.68 20.01
CA ASP A 227 -4.05 15.22 20.01
C ASP A 227 -5.16 14.69 19.09
N ILE A 228 -6.05 15.56 18.57
CA ILE A 228 -7.07 15.19 17.58
C ILE A 228 -6.53 15.38 16.18
N SER A 229 -6.61 14.34 15.36
CA SER A 229 -6.33 14.40 13.92
C SER A 229 -7.53 13.88 13.11
N LEU A 230 -7.79 14.53 11.98
CA LEU A 230 -8.83 14.16 11.02
C LEU A 230 -8.20 13.99 9.64
N GLY A 231 -8.72 13.06 8.86
CA GLY A 231 -8.32 12.83 7.47
C GLY A 231 -9.54 12.54 6.60
N ALA A 232 -9.49 12.98 5.37
CA ALA A 232 -10.46 12.64 4.34
C ALA A 232 -9.76 12.57 2.98
N GLU A 233 -10.19 11.64 2.15
CA GLU A 233 -9.71 11.48 0.80
C GLU A 233 -10.87 11.04 -0.10
N PHE A 234 -10.91 11.55 -1.34
CA PHE A 234 -11.91 11.23 -2.34
C PHE A 234 -11.22 11.00 -3.68
N ALA A 235 -11.64 9.98 -4.42
CA ALA A 235 -11.20 9.69 -5.77
C ALA A 235 -12.39 9.49 -6.72
N ARG A 236 -12.23 9.90 -7.96
CA ARG A 236 -13.16 9.65 -9.06
C ARG A 236 -12.40 9.12 -10.26
N GLU A 237 -12.82 7.99 -10.79
CA GLU A 237 -12.31 7.37 -12.00
C GLU A 237 -13.31 7.55 -13.15
N GLU A 238 -12.78 7.85 -14.33
CA GLU A 238 -13.60 8.04 -15.53
C GLU A 238 -12.86 7.56 -16.79
N ASN A 239 -13.51 6.74 -17.57
CA ASN A 239 -13.08 6.36 -18.93
C ASN A 239 -14.29 6.18 -19.85
N SER A 240 -14.69 7.27 -20.53
CA SER A 240 -15.81 7.30 -21.48
C SER A 240 -17.03 6.50 -21.00
N ASP A 241 -17.44 5.49 -21.76
CA ASP A 241 -18.58 4.62 -21.44
C ASP A 241 -18.14 3.32 -20.71
N LEU A 242 -16.86 3.17 -20.36
CA LEU A 242 -16.32 1.94 -19.77
C LEU A 242 -16.40 1.92 -18.26
N ILE A 243 -15.94 2.98 -17.60
CA ILE A 243 -15.94 3.09 -16.14
C ILE A 243 -16.31 4.50 -15.68
N GLY A 244 -17.00 4.57 -14.56
CA GLY A 244 -17.30 5.82 -13.85
C GLY A 244 -17.53 5.54 -12.39
N SER A 245 -16.46 5.51 -11.60
CA SER A 245 -16.41 4.97 -10.25
C SER A 245 -15.89 5.97 -9.23
N THR A 246 -16.26 5.79 -7.97
CA THR A 246 -15.79 6.60 -6.85
C THR A 246 -15.24 5.76 -5.70
N ALA A 247 -14.25 6.32 -5.01
CA ALA A 247 -13.85 5.84 -3.70
C ALA A 247 -13.61 7.03 -2.76
N TRP A 248 -13.86 6.81 -1.48
CA TRP A 248 -13.58 7.84 -0.48
C TRP A 248 -13.39 7.26 0.92
N MET A 249 -12.70 8.01 1.76
CA MET A 249 -12.56 7.68 3.16
C MET A 249 -12.66 8.90 4.06
N VAL A 250 -13.04 8.67 5.28
CA VAL A 250 -12.90 9.61 6.40
C VAL A 250 -12.28 8.89 7.59
N GLN A 251 -11.40 9.57 8.30
CA GLN A 251 -10.79 9.04 9.51
C GLN A 251 -10.67 10.10 10.60
N GLY A 252 -10.71 9.64 11.84
CA GLY A 252 -10.44 10.46 13.01
C GLY A 252 -9.56 9.69 13.99
N ALA A 253 -8.67 10.38 14.69
CA ALA A 253 -7.87 9.78 15.74
C ALA A 253 -7.71 10.71 16.93
N TYR A 254 -7.58 10.11 18.10
CA TYR A 254 -7.21 10.78 19.34
C TYR A 254 -5.96 10.11 19.92
N HIS A 255 -4.93 10.93 20.17
CA HIS A 255 -3.67 10.50 20.77
C HIS A 255 -3.64 10.92 22.22
N PHE A 256 -3.70 9.98 23.15
CA PHE A 256 -3.58 10.24 24.59
C PHE A 256 -2.12 10.49 24.97
N SER A 257 -1.52 11.57 24.42
CA SER A 257 -0.08 11.85 24.49
C SER A 257 0.48 11.95 25.90
N LYS A 258 -0.37 12.25 26.91
CA LYS A 258 0.02 12.36 28.34
C LYS A 258 -0.25 11.09 29.14
N ALA A 259 -0.92 10.10 28.56
CA ALA A 259 -1.21 8.84 29.24
C ALA A 259 0.00 7.89 29.19
N LYS A 260 0.05 6.94 30.14
CA LYS A 260 1.04 5.86 30.08
C LYS A 260 0.88 5.10 28.75
N TRP A 261 2.01 4.83 28.07
CA TRP A 261 2.11 4.18 26.76
C TRP A 261 1.55 4.99 25.59
N ALA A 262 1.16 6.25 25.82
CA ALA A 262 0.65 7.20 24.82
C ALA A 262 -0.36 6.54 23.82
N PRO A 263 -1.48 5.97 24.30
CA PRO A 263 -2.42 5.28 23.43
C PRO A 263 -2.94 6.20 22.32
N LYS A 264 -3.03 5.67 21.11
CA LYS A 264 -3.72 6.33 19.99
C LYS A 264 -4.89 5.46 19.56
N VAL A 265 -6.09 6.03 19.59
CA VAL A 265 -7.30 5.38 19.09
C VAL A 265 -7.72 6.08 17.81
N SER A 266 -7.98 5.31 16.77
CA SER A 266 -8.45 5.84 15.50
C SER A 266 -9.62 5.03 14.96
N TYR A 267 -10.46 5.70 14.18
CA TYR A 267 -11.51 5.10 13.40
C TYR A 267 -11.41 5.58 11.96
N ARG A 268 -11.57 4.68 11.00
CA ARG A 268 -11.67 4.96 9.57
C ARG A 268 -12.89 4.27 8.99
N TYR A 269 -13.62 5.00 8.19
CA TYR A 269 -14.59 4.48 7.25
C TYR A 269 -14.02 4.65 5.84
N ALA A 270 -14.05 3.60 5.04
CA ALA A 270 -13.65 3.64 3.64
C ALA A 270 -14.75 3.00 2.77
N PHE A 271 -14.98 3.60 1.62
CA PHE A 271 -15.94 3.17 0.62
C PHE A 271 -15.24 3.07 -0.73
N PHE A 272 -15.38 1.95 -1.37
CA PHE A 272 -14.94 1.69 -2.75
C PHE A 272 -16.14 1.14 -3.51
N GLU A 273 -16.57 1.87 -4.52
CA GLU A 273 -17.79 1.57 -5.28
C GLU A 273 -17.73 0.19 -5.92
N GLY A 274 -18.86 -0.52 -5.92
CA GLY A 274 -19.09 -1.78 -6.60
C GLY A 274 -19.84 -1.57 -7.92
N ASP A 275 -19.80 -2.56 -8.78
CA ASP A 275 -20.52 -2.53 -10.05
C ASP A 275 -22.00 -2.81 -9.88
N ASP A 276 -22.87 -1.90 -10.35
CA ASP A 276 -24.30 -2.15 -10.45
C ASP A 276 -24.60 -2.92 -11.74
N PRO A 277 -24.97 -4.21 -11.67
CA PRO A 277 -25.20 -5.02 -12.87
C PRO A 277 -26.38 -4.56 -13.71
N SER A 278 -27.17 -3.59 -13.26
CA SER A 278 -28.28 -3.01 -14.00
C SER A 278 -27.85 -1.88 -14.94
N THR A 279 -26.64 -1.39 -14.83
CA THR A 279 -26.07 -0.33 -15.67
C THR A 279 -25.18 -0.90 -16.76
N ALA A 280 -24.92 -0.11 -17.81
CA ALA A 280 -24.04 -0.52 -18.90
C ALA A 280 -22.59 -0.12 -18.70
N LYS A 281 -22.33 0.84 -17.80
CA LYS A 281 -21.02 1.37 -17.45
C LYS A 281 -20.59 0.76 -16.12
N SER A 282 -19.37 0.30 -16.02
CA SER A 282 -18.87 -0.23 -14.76
C SER A 282 -18.70 0.88 -13.72
N GLU A 283 -19.21 0.65 -12.53
CA GLU A 283 -19.00 1.47 -11.34
C GLU A 283 -18.00 0.85 -10.37
N ALA A 284 -17.48 -0.36 -10.64
CA ALA A 284 -16.47 -0.97 -9.78
C ALA A 284 -15.19 -0.13 -9.74
N PHE A 285 -14.82 0.37 -8.57
CA PHE A 285 -13.59 1.13 -8.39
C PHE A 285 -12.36 0.26 -8.70
N ASP A 286 -11.48 0.74 -9.57
CA ASP A 286 -10.19 0.11 -9.82
C ASP A 286 -9.25 0.45 -8.64
N PRO A 287 -8.76 -0.51 -7.85
CA PRO A 287 -7.93 -0.22 -6.69
C PRO A 287 -6.62 0.48 -7.04
N LEU A 288 -6.25 0.57 -8.31
CA LEU A 288 -5.00 1.15 -8.79
C LEU A 288 -3.78 0.45 -8.18
N LEU A 289 -2.91 1.21 -7.51
CA LEU A 289 -1.64 0.75 -6.97
C LEU A 289 -1.46 1.27 -5.53
N PRO A 290 -2.38 0.92 -4.59
CA PRO A 290 -2.38 1.46 -3.24
C PRO A 290 -1.23 0.92 -2.40
N GLY A 291 -0.94 1.59 -1.29
CA GLY A 291 0.08 1.16 -0.33
C GLY A 291 -0.44 0.10 0.63
N PHE A 292 0.28 -1.01 0.73
CA PHE A 292 -0.08 -2.13 1.60
C PHE A 292 0.76 -2.21 2.89
N SER A 293 1.92 -1.62 2.92
CA SER A 293 2.98 -1.94 3.86
C SER A 293 2.90 -1.28 5.22
N ASP A 294 1.92 -0.39 5.46
CA ASP A 294 1.79 0.28 6.75
C ASP A 294 0.56 -0.23 7.50
N TRP A 295 0.73 -0.59 8.76
CA TRP A 295 -0.36 -0.91 9.67
C TRP A 295 -1.48 0.11 9.60
N GLY A 296 -2.65 -0.32 9.10
CA GLY A 296 -3.84 0.52 9.03
C GLY A 296 -3.80 1.60 7.95
N SER A 297 -2.89 1.53 6.96
CA SER A 297 -3.04 2.37 5.77
C SER A 297 -4.07 1.77 4.81
N TRP A 298 -3.74 1.37 3.59
CA TRP A 298 -4.74 0.87 2.62
C TRP A 298 -4.85 -0.64 2.56
N TRP A 299 -4.15 -1.32 3.43
CA TRP A 299 -4.32 -2.72 3.71
C TRP A 299 -5.61 -2.95 4.48
N GLN A 300 -6.41 -3.90 4.07
CA GLN A 300 -7.71 -4.20 4.65
C GLN A 300 -7.66 -5.44 5.54
N GLY A 301 -6.65 -5.50 6.43
CA GLY A 301 -6.44 -6.62 7.35
C GLY A 301 -5.49 -7.68 6.84
N GLU A 302 -4.87 -8.40 7.74
CA GLU A 302 -3.88 -9.44 7.46
C GLU A 302 -4.47 -10.69 6.82
N ILE A 303 -5.79 -10.85 6.91
CA ILE A 303 -6.52 -11.96 6.32
C ILE A 303 -7.35 -11.47 5.14
N ALA A 304 -8.29 -10.56 5.38
CA ALA A 304 -9.27 -10.19 4.36
C ALA A 304 -8.61 -9.47 3.18
N GLY A 305 -7.77 -8.47 3.44
CA GLY A 305 -7.09 -7.70 2.40
C GLY A 305 -5.99 -8.47 1.69
N GLU A 306 -5.35 -9.45 2.36
CA GLU A 306 -4.31 -10.27 1.75
C GLU A 306 -4.89 -11.34 0.84
N TYR A 307 -5.99 -11.97 1.24
CA TYR A 307 -6.37 -13.24 0.62
C TYR A 307 -7.67 -13.21 -0.19
N PHE A 308 -8.58 -12.26 0.02
CA PHE A 308 -9.87 -12.32 -0.69
C PHE A 308 -10.58 -10.98 -0.94
N LEU A 309 -10.09 -9.87 -0.45
CA LEU A 309 -10.65 -8.54 -0.73
C LEU A 309 -9.64 -7.67 -1.49
N SER A 310 -10.18 -6.72 -2.22
CA SER A 310 -9.43 -5.60 -2.80
C SER A 310 -10.14 -4.29 -2.44
N ASN A 311 -9.50 -3.16 -2.69
CA ASN A 311 -10.12 -1.84 -2.54
C ASN A 311 -11.10 -1.57 -3.69
N SER A 312 -12.07 -2.46 -3.88
CA SER A 312 -13.13 -2.43 -4.89
C SER A 312 -14.35 -3.14 -4.35
N ASN A 313 -15.55 -2.66 -4.64
CA ASN A 313 -16.79 -3.23 -4.11
C ASN A 313 -16.75 -3.46 -2.59
N LEU A 314 -16.23 -2.49 -1.84
CA LEU A 314 -15.89 -2.67 -0.45
C LEU A 314 -16.30 -1.47 0.41
N ILE A 315 -17.00 -1.75 1.49
CA ILE A 315 -17.21 -0.86 2.62
C ILE A 315 -16.42 -1.41 3.81
N SER A 316 -15.48 -0.62 4.33
CA SER A 316 -14.62 -1.02 5.44
C SER A 316 -14.77 -0.05 6.61
N HIS A 317 -15.06 -0.61 7.79
CA HIS A 317 -14.93 0.06 9.07
C HIS A 317 -13.68 -0.45 9.77
N GLN A 318 -12.79 0.44 10.19
CA GLN A 318 -11.58 0.09 10.92
C GLN A 318 -11.54 0.85 12.24
N VAL A 319 -11.32 0.14 13.34
CA VAL A 319 -10.95 0.71 14.64
C VAL A 319 -9.55 0.23 14.98
N ARG A 320 -8.63 1.15 15.28
CA ARG A 320 -7.27 0.81 15.69
C ARG A 320 -6.97 1.41 17.06
N VAL A 321 -6.36 0.60 17.91
CA VAL A 321 -5.72 1.04 19.15
C VAL A 321 -4.25 0.72 19.06
N HIS A 322 -3.39 1.74 19.16
CA HIS A 322 -1.93 1.58 19.17
C HIS A 322 -1.36 2.12 20.49
N VAL A 323 -0.39 1.45 21.05
CA VAL A 323 0.32 1.85 22.26
C VAL A 323 1.83 1.78 22.04
N THR A 324 2.58 2.62 22.76
CA THR A 324 4.05 2.64 22.72
C THR A 324 4.57 2.41 24.15
N PRO A 325 4.67 1.14 24.60
CA PRO A 325 5.11 0.81 25.96
C PRO A 325 6.53 1.25 26.27
N SER A 326 7.40 1.32 25.27
CA SER A 326 8.76 1.86 25.34
C SER A 326 9.15 2.49 24.00
N GLU A 327 10.31 3.18 23.96
CA GLU A 327 10.85 3.76 22.71
C GLU A 327 11.15 2.69 21.64
N SER A 328 11.35 1.44 22.04
CA SER A 328 11.66 0.33 21.17
C SER A 328 10.49 -0.62 20.90
N LEU A 329 9.32 -0.41 21.49
CA LEU A 329 8.19 -1.32 21.35
C LEU A 329 6.91 -0.55 21.07
N GLY A 330 6.32 -0.81 19.90
CA GLY A 330 4.97 -0.47 19.52
C GLY A 330 4.09 -1.71 19.49
N ALA A 331 2.83 -1.60 19.88
CA ALA A 331 1.87 -2.70 19.78
C ALA A 331 0.47 -2.16 19.52
N GLY A 332 -0.39 -2.97 18.92
CA GLY A 332 -1.76 -2.55 18.66
C GLY A 332 -2.72 -3.67 18.36
N LEU A 333 -3.99 -3.26 18.32
CA LEU A 333 -5.11 -4.05 17.84
C LEU A 333 -5.81 -3.27 16.74
N ILE A 334 -6.21 -3.97 15.68
CA ILE A 334 -7.00 -3.41 14.59
C ILE A 334 -8.22 -4.29 14.41
N GLY A 335 -9.42 -3.73 14.55
CA GLY A 335 -10.67 -4.43 14.27
C GLY A 335 -11.29 -3.91 12.98
N TYR A 336 -11.81 -4.82 12.16
CA TYR A 336 -12.49 -4.50 10.91
C TYR A 336 -13.91 -5.08 10.86
N VAL A 337 -14.77 -4.38 10.11
CA VAL A 337 -16.03 -4.92 9.58
C VAL A 337 -16.04 -4.64 8.10
N PHE A 338 -16.18 -5.69 7.29
CA PHE A 338 -16.18 -5.64 5.84
C PHE A 338 -17.56 -5.94 5.27
N LYS A 339 -18.00 -5.12 4.33
CA LYS A 339 -19.26 -5.25 3.61
C LYS A 339 -19.04 -5.05 2.12
N ALA A 340 -19.82 -5.75 1.30
CA ALA A 340 -19.91 -5.45 -0.12
C ALA A 340 -20.82 -4.23 -0.36
N ASP A 341 -20.42 -3.33 -1.25
CA ASP A 341 -21.30 -2.27 -1.74
C ASP A 341 -22.40 -2.86 -2.63
N GLN A 342 -22.02 -3.73 -3.54
CA GLN A 342 -22.90 -4.47 -4.45
C GLN A 342 -22.77 -6.00 -4.21
N PRO A 343 -23.63 -6.59 -3.37
CA PRO A 343 -23.52 -8.02 -3.03
C PRO A 343 -23.56 -8.95 -4.24
N ALA A 344 -24.38 -8.63 -5.24
CA ALA A 344 -24.54 -9.46 -6.44
C ALA A 344 -23.27 -9.58 -7.30
N THR A 345 -22.34 -8.63 -7.18
CA THR A 345 -21.05 -8.64 -7.89
C THR A 345 -19.89 -9.09 -7.02
N PHE A 346 -20.11 -9.31 -5.71
CA PHE A 346 -19.12 -9.94 -4.82
C PHE A 346 -18.83 -11.39 -5.21
N ALA A 347 -19.89 -12.20 -5.36
CA ALA A 347 -19.82 -13.54 -5.93
C ALA A 347 -21.21 -13.95 -6.48
N PRO A 348 -21.28 -14.91 -7.42
CA PRO A 348 -22.55 -15.36 -7.97
C PRO A 348 -23.52 -15.87 -6.91
N GLY A 349 -24.74 -15.33 -6.89
CA GLY A 349 -25.80 -15.73 -5.96
C GLY A 349 -25.75 -15.11 -4.57
N VAL A 350 -24.78 -14.25 -4.30
CA VAL A 350 -24.69 -13.51 -3.04
C VAL A 350 -25.76 -12.43 -2.97
N THR A 351 -26.45 -12.35 -1.84
CA THR A 351 -27.50 -11.36 -1.56
C THR A 351 -27.25 -10.55 -0.28
N SER A 352 -26.42 -11.06 0.62
CA SER A 352 -26.00 -10.34 1.84
C SER A 352 -24.82 -9.42 1.54
N ASP A 353 -24.80 -8.24 2.19
CA ASP A 353 -23.65 -7.32 2.14
C ASP A 353 -22.55 -7.69 3.15
N ALA A 354 -22.84 -8.45 4.19
CA ALA A 354 -21.93 -8.75 5.29
C ALA A 354 -20.88 -9.80 4.86
N ILE A 355 -19.61 -9.39 4.70
CA ILE A 355 -18.52 -10.24 4.22
C ILE A 355 -17.83 -10.94 5.40
N ALA A 356 -17.21 -10.16 6.28
CA ALA A 356 -16.42 -10.68 7.40
C ALA A 356 -16.22 -9.62 8.48
N THR A 357 -15.84 -10.07 9.67
CA THR A 357 -15.19 -9.26 10.70
C THR A 357 -13.79 -9.80 10.93
N GLU A 358 -12.83 -8.92 11.23
CA GLU A 358 -11.44 -9.31 11.45
C GLU A 358 -10.84 -8.57 12.65
N LEU A 359 -9.99 -9.25 13.38
CA LEU A 359 -9.21 -8.69 14.48
C LEU A 359 -7.74 -9.05 14.31
N ASP A 360 -6.89 -8.05 14.15
CA ASP A 360 -5.44 -8.19 14.05
C ASP A 360 -4.79 -7.68 15.32
N ALA A 361 -3.88 -8.45 15.87
CA ALA A 361 -2.98 -8.06 16.95
C ALA A 361 -1.55 -8.02 16.43
N TYR A 362 -0.83 -6.94 16.67
CA TYR A 362 0.55 -6.80 16.22
C TYR A 362 1.46 -6.19 17.29
N ALA A 363 2.75 -6.50 17.18
CA ALA A 363 3.80 -5.87 17.96
C ALA A 363 5.06 -5.69 17.09
N ASP A 364 5.62 -4.48 17.11
CA ASP A 364 6.86 -4.10 16.44
C ASP A 364 7.92 -3.78 17.50
N TRP A 365 8.98 -4.56 17.51
CA TRP A 365 10.08 -4.42 18.45
C TRP A 365 11.37 -4.02 17.74
N GLN A 366 11.80 -2.77 17.93
CA GLN A 366 13.12 -2.31 17.52
C GLN A 366 14.16 -2.92 18.46
N VAL A 367 14.71 -4.07 18.05
CA VAL A 367 15.69 -4.84 18.87
C VAL A 367 16.97 -4.02 19.10
N ASN A 368 17.43 -3.32 18.05
CA ASN A 368 18.52 -2.34 18.10
C ASN A 368 18.42 -1.41 16.87
N SER A 369 19.44 -0.58 16.62
CA SER A 369 19.43 0.39 15.50
C SER A 369 19.25 -0.24 14.10
N ASN A 370 19.54 -1.54 13.96
CA ASN A 370 19.54 -2.23 12.67
C ASN A 370 18.44 -3.28 12.53
N PHE A 371 17.95 -3.84 13.65
CA PHE A 371 16.99 -4.94 13.63
C PHE A 371 15.62 -4.53 14.16
N LEU A 372 14.57 -4.79 13.36
CA LEU A 372 13.17 -4.70 13.76
C LEU A 372 12.56 -6.11 13.68
N ALA A 373 11.83 -6.52 14.71
CA ALA A 373 11.04 -7.75 14.72
C ALA A 373 9.56 -7.39 14.82
N SER A 374 8.75 -7.93 13.91
CA SER A 374 7.30 -7.77 13.85
C SER A 374 6.60 -9.10 14.11
N PHE A 375 5.55 -9.06 14.89
CA PHE A 375 4.72 -10.21 15.27
C PHE A 375 3.28 -9.86 14.95
N VAL A 376 2.56 -10.80 14.32
CA VAL A 376 1.13 -10.66 14.00
C VAL A 376 0.40 -11.92 14.38
N ALA A 377 -0.81 -11.74 14.90
CA ALA A 377 -1.83 -12.76 15.00
C ALA A 377 -3.16 -12.14 14.55
N ALA A 378 -3.81 -12.77 13.59
CA ALA A 378 -5.07 -12.30 13.04
C ALA A 378 -6.14 -13.40 13.05
N PHE A 379 -7.38 -12.95 13.12
CA PHE A 379 -8.57 -13.79 13.20
C PHE A 379 -9.69 -13.14 12.41
N ALA A 380 -10.21 -13.83 11.39
CA ALA A 380 -11.35 -13.39 10.61
C ALA A 380 -12.52 -14.36 10.73
N HIS A 381 -13.70 -13.82 11.01
CA HIS A 381 -14.95 -14.54 11.06
C HIS A 381 -15.76 -14.22 9.80
N PRO A 382 -15.98 -15.23 8.90
CA PRO A 382 -16.83 -15.05 7.73
C PRO A 382 -18.26 -14.75 8.14
N GLN A 383 -18.96 -13.97 7.32
CA GLN A 383 -20.37 -13.67 7.49
C GLN A 383 -21.17 -14.12 6.26
N ASP A 384 -22.46 -13.82 6.22
CA ASP A 384 -23.40 -14.35 5.24
C ASP A 384 -22.97 -14.24 3.79
N ALA A 385 -22.32 -13.13 3.39
CA ALA A 385 -21.83 -12.98 2.01
C ALA A 385 -20.69 -13.96 1.70
N ALA A 386 -19.75 -14.16 2.62
CA ALA A 386 -18.68 -15.12 2.47
C ALA A 386 -19.20 -16.56 2.51
N GLU A 387 -20.20 -16.85 3.37
CA GLU A 387 -20.88 -18.16 3.39
C GLU A 387 -21.57 -18.43 2.05
N GLN A 388 -22.36 -17.48 1.54
CA GLN A 388 -23.07 -17.61 0.26
C GLN A 388 -22.10 -17.73 -0.92
N GLY A 389 -21.01 -16.97 -0.94
CA GLY A 389 -20.07 -16.93 -2.05
C GLY A 389 -19.05 -18.07 -2.04
N PHE A 390 -18.56 -18.45 -0.87
CA PHE A 390 -17.47 -19.44 -0.71
C PHE A 390 -17.91 -20.73 -0.05
N GLY A 391 -19.14 -20.81 0.50
CA GLY A 391 -19.67 -22.00 1.15
C GLY A 391 -18.98 -22.34 2.47
N ARG A 392 -18.43 -21.34 3.19
CA ARG A 392 -17.66 -21.54 4.41
C ARG A 392 -18.07 -20.63 5.54
N THR A 393 -18.05 -21.19 6.75
CA THR A 393 -18.39 -20.51 8.02
C THR A 393 -17.28 -20.65 9.07
N ASP A 394 -16.23 -21.42 8.77
CA ASP A 394 -15.13 -21.63 9.73
C ASP A 394 -14.27 -20.36 9.84
N ASP A 395 -13.83 -20.07 11.05
CA ASP A 395 -12.93 -18.97 11.33
C ASP A 395 -11.58 -19.15 10.63
N PHE A 396 -11.11 -18.11 9.97
CA PHE A 396 -9.79 -18.05 9.36
C PHE A 396 -8.79 -17.42 10.34
N THR A 397 -7.69 -18.10 10.61
CA THR A 397 -6.63 -17.60 11.50
C THR A 397 -5.31 -17.48 10.78
N TYR A 398 -4.51 -16.48 11.15
CA TYR A 398 -3.20 -16.18 10.57
C TYR A 398 -2.20 -15.82 11.65
N GLY A 399 -0.94 -16.15 11.42
CA GLY A 399 0.17 -15.75 12.28
C GLY A 399 1.44 -15.50 11.49
N MET A 400 2.22 -14.49 11.95
CA MET A 400 3.47 -14.08 11.31
C MET A 400 4.52 -13.72 12.35
N ILE A 401 5.77 -14.07 12.05
CA ILE A 401 6.98 -13.51 12.67
C ILE A 401 7.87 -13.02 11.53
N TYR A 402 8.22 -11.74 11.54
CA TYR A 402 9.03 -11.12 10.51
C TYR A 402 10.16 -10.28 11.12
N VAL A 403 11.38 -10.48 10.64
CA VAL A 403 12.55 -9.74 11.10
C VAL A 403 13.17 -9.01 9.92
N THR A 404 13.38 -7.70 10.06
CA THR A 404 14.10 -6.88 9.10
C THR A 404 15.42 -6.39 9.65
N TYR A 405 16.38 -6.23 8.76
CA TYR A 405 17.68 -5.64 9.00
C TYR A 405 17.90 -4.48 8.06
N SER A 406 18.36 -3.35 8.57
CA SER A 406 18.74 -2.17 7.79
C SER A 406 20.09 -1.62 8.27
N TYR A 407 21.01 -1.34 7.29
CA TYR A 407 22.33 -0.78 7.55
C TYR A 407 22.58 0.46 6.70
#